data_6181a351cbac289ecdeaa055d5680964
#
_entry.id   6181a351cbac289ecdeaa055d5680964
#
_cell.length_a   1.000
_cell.length_b   1.000
_cell.length_c   1.000
_cell.angle_alpha   90.00
_cell.angle_beta   90.00
_cell.angle_gamma   90.00
#
_symmetry.space_group_name_H-M   'P 1'
#
loop_
_entity.id
_entity.type
_entity.pdbx_description
1 polymer ?
#
loop_
_entity_poly.entity_id
_entity_poly.type
_entity_poly.pdbx_seq_one_letter_code
_entity_poly.pdbx_strand_id
1 'polypeptide(L)'
;MVTNKYFDLLQKIMDEGHTEKGSKADLIALYNEQLSMSRDEIVGLFLQYKIPMDKLEDELELYLRGVEETSKYPEWWGYIGAKFKSSYPQYFYMLPRLIDKINSGKQSKNYILHLGSTLEDTNQKTCISLIQFQIYEAKLYITVYQRSADANLGLPADLYQVFLISEKIKIPLENITFFYGNVHIYWNNLFQTENMLDGDLYRFTLNV
;
A
#
# COMPACT_ATOMS: atom_id res chain seq x y z
N MET A 1 -16.59 -18.45 6.31
CA MET A 1 -15.82 -17.23 6.03
C MET A 1 -14.79 -17.56 4.96
N VAL A 2 -14.70 -16.79 3.90
CA VAL A 2 -13.58 -16.92 2.96
C VAL A 2 -12.36 -16.39 3.70
N THR A 3 -11.40 -17.25 3.99
CA THR A 3 -10.12 -16.85 4.57
C THR A 3 -9.45 -15.87 3.62
N ASN A 4 -9.29 -14.63 4.07
CA ASN A 4 -8.61 -13.61 3.29
C ASN A 4 -7.23 -13.39 3.90
N LYS A 5 -6.20 -13.55 3.12
CA LYS A 5 -4.79 -13.46 3.54
C LYS A 5 -4.45 -12.15 4.26
N TYR A 6 -5.20 -11.08 3.99
CA TYR A 6 -5.03 -9.82 4.71
C TYR A 6 -5.46 -9.97 6.18
N PHE A 7 -6.61 -10.60 6.45
CA PHE A 7 -7.05 -10.86 7.82
C PHE A 7 -6.16 -11.88 8.53
N ASP A 8 -5.65 -12.88 7.80
CA ASP A 8 -4.66 -13.83 8.34
C ASP A 8 -3.38 -13.09 8.79
N LEU A 9 -2.94 -12.09 8.03
CA LEU A 9 -1.81 -11.24 8.42
C LEU A 9 -2.12 -10.37 9.64
N LEU A 10 -3.31 -9.76 9.72
CA LEU A 10 -3.73 -9.00 10.90
C LEU A 10 -3.75 -9.89 12.15
N GLN A 11 -4.35 -11.09 12.06
CA GLN A 11 -4.37 -12.06 13.17
C GLN A 11 -2.94 -12.44 13.57
N LYS A 12 -2.07 -12.72 12.61
CA LYS A 12 -0.66 -13.05 12.91
C LYS A 12 0.06 -11.93 13.65
N ILE A 13 -0.17 -10.66 13.26
CA ILE A 13 0.42 -9.51 13.98
C ILE A 13 -0.10 -9.45 15.42
N MET A 14 -1.39 -9.71 15.63
CA MET A 14 -1.99 -9.71 16.98
C MET A 14 -1.43 -10.82 17.86
N ASP A 15 -1.21 -12.02 17.31
CA ASP A 15 -0.81 -13.21 18.05
C ASP A 15 0.70 -13.30 18.30
N GLU A 16 1.52 -12.89 17.29
CA GLU A 16 2.95 -13.13 17.28
C GLU A 16 3.79 -11.85 17.31
N GLY A 17 3.15 -10.68 17.17
CA GLY A 17 3.86 -9.41 17.04
C GLY A 17 4.57 -8.98 18.33
N HIS A 18 5.67 -8.28 18.18
CA HIS A 18 6.46 -7.72 19.29
C HIS A 18 6.06 -6.28 19.56
N THR A 19 5.89 -5.94 20.84
CA THR A 19 5.61 -4.56 21.25
C THR A 19 6.84 -3.68 21.07
N GLU A 20 6.64 -2.53 20.43
CA GLU A 20 7.68 -1.53 20.19
C GLU A 20 7.18 -0.14 20.53
N LYS A 21 8.15 0.74 20.87
CA LYS A 21 7.90 2.17 20.98
C LYS A 21 8.00 2.82 19.60
N GLY A 22 6.87 3.27 19.08
CA GLY A 22 6.83 4.03 17.85
C GLY A 22 7.03 5.53 18.07
N SER A 23 7.36 6.25 17.01
CA SER A 23 7.51 7.72 17.07
C SER A 23 6.18 8.45 17.27
N LYS A 24 5.05 7.82 16.95
CA LYS A 24 3.68 8.37 17.06
C LYS A 24 2.89 7.74 18.20
N ALA A 25 2.97 6.45 18.34
CA ALA A 25 2.32 5.64 19.38
C ALA A 25 3.06 4.33 19.50
N ASP A 26 2.86 3.61 20.62
CA ASP A 26 3.33 2.25 20.74
C ASP A 26 2.60 1.36 19.71
N LEU A 27 3.24 0.29 19.29
CA LEU A 27 2.76 -0.58 18.21
C LEU A 27 3.14 -2.04 18.47
N ILE A 28 2.45 -2.95 17.78
CA ILE A 28 2.81 -4.37 17.70
C ILE A 28 3.27 -4.63 16.27
N ALA A 29 4.44 -5.22 16.10
CA ALA A 29 5.09 -5.39 14.80
C ALA A 29 5.59 -6.80 14.54
N LEU A 30 5.56 -7.16 13.25
CA LEU A 30 6.31 -8.27 12.69
C LEU A 30 7.31 -7.76 11.64
N TYR A 31 8.39 -8.52 11.46
CA TYR A 31 9.45 -8.21 10.52
C TYR A 31 9.56 -9.25 9.42
N ASN A 32 9.99 -8.79 8.23
CA ASN A 32 10.23 -9.65 7.07
C ASN A 32 9.02 -10.51 6.65
N GLU A 33 7.83 -9.91 6.74
CA GLU A 33 6.59 -10.57 6.36
C GLU A 33 6.29 -10.41 4.87
N GLN A 34 5.44 -11.29 4.38
CA GLN A 34 4.98 -11.29 3.00
C GLN A 34 3.46 -11.41 2.93
N LEU A 35 2.85 -10.61 2.06
CA LEU A 35 1.45 -10.74 1.67
C LEU A 35 1.35 -10.89 0.15
N SER A 36 0.86 -12.03 -0.33
CA SER A 36 0.67 -12.27 -1.77
C SER A 36 -0.80 -12.56 -2.05
N MET A 37 -1.44 -11.71 -2.87
CA MET A 37 -2.86 -11.79 -3.17
C MET A 37 -3.08 -11.80 -4.68
N SER A 38 -3.95 -12.73 -5.13
CA SER A 38 -4.46 -12.74 -6.49
C SER A 38 -5.41 -11.57 -6.74
N ARG A 39 -5.70 -11.30 -8.02
CA ARG A 39 -6.69 -10.28 -8.39
C ARG A 39 -8.04 -10.49 -7.68
N ASP A 40 -8.53 -11.73 -7.67
CA ASP A 40 -9.84 -12.04 -7.08
C ASP A 40 -9.85 -11.88 -5.56
N GLU A 41 -8.76 -12.24 -4.86
CA GLU A 41 -8.60 -12.01 -3.42
C GLU A 41 -8.59 -10.51 -3.09
N ILE A 42 -7.94 -9.69 -3.92
CA ILE A 42 -7.88 -8.22 -3.76
C ILE A 42 -9.27 -7.62 -3.96
N VAL A 43 -9.97 -7.98 -5.04
CA VAL A 43 -11.33 -7.51 -5.30
C VAL A 43 -12.26 -7.94 -4.17
N GLY A 44 -12.17 -9.21 -3.74
CA GLY A 44 -12.94 -9.74 -2.61
C GLY A 44 -12.69 -8.98 -1.30
N LEU A 45 -11.44 -8.57 -1.04
CA LEU A 45 -11.11 -7.75 0.11
C LEU A 45 -11.83 -6.40 0.05
N PHE A 46 -11.75 -5.68 -1.07
CA PHE A 46 -12.34 -4.34 -1.20
C PHE A 46 -13.86 -4.33 -1.29
N LEU A 47 -14.49 -5.44 -1.65
CA LEU A 47 -15.94 -5.59 -1.53
C LEU A 47 -16.39 -5.72 -0.06
N GLN A 48 -15.54 -6.28 0.80
CA GLN A 48 -15.82 -6.48 2.22
C GLN A 48 -15.32 -5.30 3.05
N TYR A 49 -14.11 -4.82 2.78
CA TYR A 49 -13.44 -3.76 3.53
C TYR A 49 -13.66 -2.40 2.87
N LYS A 50 -14.46 -1.56 3.51
CA LYS A 50 -14.84 -0.24 2.97
C LYS A 50 -13.72 0.78 3.16
N ILE A 51 -12.82 0.87 2.21
CA ILE A 51 -11.87 1.98 2.10
C ILE A 51 -12.50 3.13 1.26
N PRO A 52 -12.06 4.36 1.43
CA PRO A 52 -12.51 5.49 0.60
C PRO A 52 -11.84 5.46 -0.78
N MET A 53 -12.34 4.58 -1.65
CA MET A 53 -11.75 4.29 -2.96
C MET A 53 -11.63 5.54 -3.83
N ASP A 54 -12.67 6.38 -3.87
CA ASP A 54 -12.71 7.65 -4.60
C ASP A 54 -11.54 8.57 -4.21
N LYS A 55 -11.29 8.69 -2.92
CA LYS A 55 -10.18 9.51 -2.41
C LYS A 55 -8.80 8.93 -2.74
N LEU A 56 -8.66 7.60 -2.76
CA LEU A 56 -7.43 6.93 -3.17
C LEU A 56 -7.16 7.05 -4.67
N GLU A 57 -8.22 7.02 -5.47
CA GLU A 57 -8.14 7.27 -6.91
C GLU A 57 -7.67 8.70 -7.20
N ASP A 58 -8.28 9.68 -6.55
CA ASP A 58 -7.90 11.09 -6.66
C ASP A 58 -6.44 11.30 -6.22
N GLU A 59 -6.03 10.67 -5.12
CA GLU A 59 -4.65 10.72 -4.63
C GLU A 59 -3.66 10.14 -5.64
N LEU A 60 -3.97 8.96 -6.21
CA LEU A 60 -3.11 8.35 -7.23
C LEU A 60 -2.98 9.25 -8.46
N GLU A 61 -4.06 9.88 -8.92
CA GLU A 61 -4.01 10.82 -10.04
C GLU A 61 -3.11 12.04 -9.74
N LEU A 62 -3.13 12.54 -8.51
CA LEU A 62 -2.21 13.60 -8.07
C LEU A 62 -0.74 13.12 -8.10
N TYR A 63 -0.48 11.89 -7.65
CA TYR A 63 0.85 11.28 -7.71
C TYR A 63 1.35 11.16 -9.16
N LEU A 64 0.52 10.65 -10.06
CA LEU A 64 0.87 10.47 -11.47
C LEU A 64 1.15 11.80 -12.18
N ARG A 65 0.55 12.89 -11.71
CA ARG A 65 0.78 14.26 -12.21
C ARG A 65 1.95 14.96 -11.53
N GLY A 66 2.60 14.34 -10.56
CA GLY A 66 3.70 14.93 -9.81
C GLY A 66 3.29 16.11 -8.91
N VAL A 67 2.04 16.13 -8.43
CA VAL A 67 1.53 17.21 -7.57
C VAL A 67 2.00 16.98 -6.13
N GLU A 68 2.86 17.85 -5.61
CA GLU A 68 3.40 17.77 -4.25
C GLU A 68 2.62 18.63 -3.23
N GLU A 69 1.64 19.39 -3.68
CA GLU A 69 0.89 20.34 -2.84
C GLU A 69 -0.09 19.59 -1.94
N THR A 70 0.17 19.58 -0.63
CA THR A 70 -0.62 18.82 0.36
C THR A 70 -2.08 19.24 0.47
N SER A 71 -2.41 20.51 0.16
CA SER A 71 -3.80 21.02 0.15
C SER A 71 -4.68 20.36 -0.91
N LYS A 72 -4.10 19.65 -1.86
CA LYS A 72 -4.82 18.92 -2.91
C LYS A 72 -5.16 17.47 -2.51
N TYR A 73 -4.56 16.98 -1.43
CA TYR A 73 -4.77 15.61 -0.99
C TYR A 73 -5.99 15.47 -0.08
N PRO A 74 -6.55 14.24 0.01
CA PRO A 74 -7.65 13.95 0.91
C PRO A 74 -7.36 14.26 2.37
N GLU A 75 -8.40 14.53 3.15
CA GLU A 75 -8.31 14.93 4.56
C GLU A 75 -7.53 13.96 5.46
N TRP A 76 -7.46 12.68 5.12
CA TRP A 76 -6.66 11.72 5.90
C TRP A 76 -5.17 12.07 5.97
N TRP A 77 -4.64 12.80 4.98
CA TRP A 77 -3.30 13.36 5.04
C TRP A 77 -3.21 14.54 6.00
N GLY A 78 -4.33 15.19 6.28
CA GLY A 78 -4.43 16.32 7.23
C GLY A 78 -4.08 15.94 8.65
N TYR A 79 -4.31 14.68 9.05
CA TYR A 79 -3.96 14.23 10.39
C TYR A 79 -2.44 14.13 10.61
N ILE A 80 -1.65 14.01 9.56
CA ILE A 80 -0.18 14.03 9.61
C ILE A 80 0.34 15.47 9.74
N GLY A 81 -0.57 16.43 9.65
CA GLY A 81 -0.32 17.88 9.79
C GLY A 81 -0.01 18.56 8.47
N ALA A 82 -0.30 19.86 8.40
CA ALA A 82 -0.10 20.71 7.22
C ALA A 82 1.36 20.80 6.71
N LYS A 83 2.29 20.12 7.37
CA LYS A 83 3.72 20.04 7.01
C LYS A 83 4.11 18.76 6.29
N PHE A 84 3.22 17.78 6.17
CA PHE A 84 3.53 16.55 5.46
C PHE A 84 3.45 16.81 3.96
N LYS A 85 4.56 16.68 3.29
CA LYS A 85 4.60 16.57 1.85
C LYS A 85 4.65 15.10 1.50
N SER A 86 3.73 14.63 0.68
CA SER A 86 3.88 13.31 0.10
C SER A 86 5.14 13.28 -0.77
N SER A 87 6.01 12.31 -0.54
CA SER A 87 7.19 12.11 -1.37
C SER A 87 6.92 11.22 -2.60
N TYR A 88 5.74 10.63 -2.69
CA TYR A 88 5.38 9.77 -3.83
C TYR A 88 5.32 10.51 -5.17
N PRO A 89 4.77 11.72 -5.30
CA PRO A 89 4.64 12.40 -6.58
C PRO A 89 5.95 12.56 -7.34
N GLN A 90 7.05 12.82 -6.63
CA GLN A 90 8.38 12.98 -7.25
C GLN A 90 8.92 11.71 -7.93
N TYR A 91 8.31 10.55 -7.68
CA TYR A 91 8.67 9.27 -8.28
C TYR A 91 7.58 8.76 -9.22
N PHE A 92 6.33 8.89 -8.85
CA PHE A 92 5.18 8.36 -9.58
C PHE A 92 4.95 9.05 -10.92
N TYR A 93 5.42 10.28 -11.12
CA TYR A 93 5.33 10.96 -12.42
C TYR A 93 6.00 10.18 -13.56
N MET A 94 6.93 9.27 -13.25
CA MET A 94 7.57 8.39 -14.24
C MET A 94 6.74 7.15 -14.59
N LEU A 95 5.75 6.83 -13.77
CA LEU A 95 4.97 5.60 -13.89
C LEU A 95 4.18 5.51 -15.21
N PRO A 96 3.53 6.57 -15.73
CA PRO A 96 2.86 6.51 -17.02
C PRO A 96 3.77 6.03 -18.15
N ARG A 97 5.00 6.56 -18.22
CA ARG A 97 5.99 6.13 -19.21
C ARG A 97 6.44 4.68 -19.01
N LEU A 98 6.49 4.20 -17.77
CA LEU A 98 6.80 2.81 -17.46
C LEU A 98 5.65 1.90 -17.92
N ILE A 99 4.40 2.28 -17.65
CA ILE A 99 3.20 1.57 -18.10
C ILE A 99 3.16 1.45 -19.62
N ASP A 100 3.47 2.53 -20.36
CA ASP A 100 3.55 2.50 -21.82
C ASP A 100 4.58 1.49 -22.33
N LYS A 101 5.75 1.43 -21.68
CA LYS A 101 6.76 0.42 -21.99
C LYS A 101 6.30 -1.01 -21.73
N ILE A 102 5.61 -1.25 -20.62
CA ILE A 102 5.03 -2.55 -20.28
C ILE A 102 3.99 -2.93 -21.33
N ASN A 103 3.10 -2.01 -21.66
CA ASN A 103 2.02 -2.20 -22.64
C ASN A 103 2.54 -2.40 -24.08
N SER A 104 3.79 -2.04 -24.38
CA SER A 104 4.41 -2.34 -25.67
C SER A 104 4.73 -3.83 -25.87
N GLY A 105 4.53 -4.66 -24.86
CA GLY A 105 4.70 -6.12 -24.91
C GLY A 105 6.15 -6.60 -24.85
N LYS A 106 7.11 -5.69 -24.71
CA LYS A 106 8.52 -6.06 -24.60
C LYS A 106 8.77 -6.67 -23.22
N GLN A 107 9.23 -7.92 -23.16
CA GLN A 107 9.62 -8.52 -21.88
C GLN A 107 10.89 -7.87 -21.33
N SER A 108 10.87 -7.53 -20.05
CA SER A 108 12.03 -6.97 -19.36
C SER A 108 11.94 -7.27 -17.86
N LYS A 109 13.08 -7.60 -17.25
CA LYS A 109 13.22 -7.69 -15.80
C LYS A 109 13.44 -6.32 -15.14
N ASN A 110 13.62 -5.26 -15.97
CA ASN A 110 13.95 -3.90 -15.52
C ASN A 110 12.73 -2.97 -15.45
N TYR A 111 11.52 -3.51 -15.40
CA TYR A 111 10.33 -2.73 -15.14
C TYR A 111 10.22 -2.47 -13.63
N ILE A 112 11.04 -1.55 -13.15
CA ILE A 112 11.17 -1.22 -11.73
C ILE A 112 10.96 0.28 -11.56
N LEU A 113 10.07 0.63 -10.62
CA LEU A 113 9.91 1.97 -10.08
C LEU A 113 10.59 2.03 -8.71
N HIS A 114 11.66 2.79 -8.59
CA HIS A 114 12.32 3.06 -7.30
C HIS A 114 11.68 4.28 -6.65
N LEU A 115 11.36 4.16 -5.37
CA LEU A 115 10.64 5.16 -4.58
C LEU A 115 11.47 5.57 -3.38
N GLY A 116 12.41 6.45 -3.59
CA GLY A 116 13.19 7.03 -2.52
C GLY A 116 14.65 6.66 -2.50
N SER A 117 15.41 7.53 -1.85
CA SER A 117 16.83 7.36 -1.55
C SER A 117 17.06 7.59 -0.05
N THR A 118 17.92 6.78 0.55
CA THR A 118 18.34 6.94 1.95
C THR A 118 19.48 7.96 2.11
N LEU A 119 20.09 8.39 1.01
CA LEU A 119 21.28 9.25 1.01
C LEU A 119 20.93 10.74 1.10
N GLU A 120 19.71 11.10 0.78
CA GLU A 120 19.25 12.48 0.92
C GLU A 120 18.64 12.66 2.32
N ASP A 121 19.06 13.70 3.01
CA ASP A 121 18.52 14.15 4.30
C ASP A 121 17.14 14.79 4.07
N THR A 122 16.21 13.99 3.57
CA THR A 122 14.84 14.41 3.38
C THR A 122 13.98 13.83 4.50
N ASN A 123 13.26 14.69 5.20
CA ASN A 123 12.22 14.30 6.15
C ASN A 123 11.03 13.56 5.46
N GLN A 124 11.17 13.25 4.17
CA GLN A 124 10.12 12.72 3.30
C GLN A 124 10.52 11.33 2.82
N LYS A 125 10.31 10.33 3.68
CA LYS A 125 10.63 8.93 3.35
C LYS A 125 9.37 8.20 2.95
N THR A 126 9.30 7.74 1.70
CA THR A 126 8.24 6.82 1.24
C THR A 126 8.23 5.54 2.07
N CYS A 127 7.07 4.97 2.32
CA CYS A 127 6.95 3.63 2.94
C CYS A 127 7.23 2.53 1.91
N ILE A 128 6.69 2.66 0.71
CA ILE A 128 7.05 1.81 -0.44
C ILE A 128 8.41 2.28 -0.97
N SER A 129 9.34 1.36 -1.10
CA SER A 129 10.70 1.63 -1.57
C SER A 129 10.90 1.25 -3.03
N LEU A 130 10.13 0.25 -3.51
CA LEU A 130 10.27 -0.23 -4.87
C LEU A 130 8.98 -0.95 -5.31
N ILE A 131 8.63 -0.79 -6.59
CA ILE A 131 7.60 -1.58 -7.26
C ILE A 131 8.23 -2.19 -8.52
N GLN A 132 8.16 -3.52 -8.65
CA GLN A 132 8.62 -4.26 -9.83
C GLN A 132 7.43 -4.89 -10.55
N PHE A 133 7.42 -4.74 -11.87
CA PHE A 133 6.43 -5.35 -12.76
C PHE A 133 7.09 -6.46 -13.57
N GLN A 134 6.52 -7.64 -13.58
CA GLN A 134 7.03 -8.80 -14.31
C GLN A 134 5.90 -9.40 -15.15
N ILE A 135 6.27 -9.86 -16.35
CA ILE A 135 5.34 -10.52 -17.27
C ILE A 135 5.83 -11.96 -17.43
N TYR A 136 4.98 -12.91 -17.09
CA TYR A 136 5.22 -14.32 -17.29
C TYR A 136 3.93 -14.99 -17.79
N GLU A 137 4.02 -15.80 -18.84
CA GLU A 137 2.87 -16.48 -19.47
C GLU A 137 1.68 -15.55 -19.76
N ALA A 138 1.97 -14.35 -20.30
CA ALA A 138 0.99 -13.30 -20.61
C ALA A 138 0.18 -12.81 -19.38
N LYS A 139 0.69 -12.98 -18.17
CA LYS A 139 0.12 -12.51 -16.92
C LYS A 139 1.07 -11.53 -16.23
N LEU A 140 0.48 -10.57 -15.53
CA LEU A 140 1.21 -9.53 -14.78
C LEU A 140 1.39 -9.97 -13.33
N TYR A 141 2.62 -9.90 -12.86
CA TYR A 141 3.01 -10.09 -11.46
C TYR A 141 3.62 -8.79 -10.96
N ILE A 142 3.15 -8.31 -9.82
CA ILE A 142 3.67 -7.07 -9.21
C ILE A 142 4.31 -7.43 -7.87
N THR A 143 5.54 -7.03 -7.69
CA THR A 143 6.27 -7.16 -6.43
C THR A 143 6.52 -5.79 -5.85
N VAL A 144 6.15 -5.58 -4.59
CA VAL A 144 6.33 -4.34 -3.85
C VAL A 144 7.22 -4.62 -2.64
N TYR A 145 8.28 -3.84 -2.47
CA TYR A 145 9.00 -3.81 -1.21
C TYR A 145 8.62 -2.56 -0.42
N GLN A 146 8.11 -2.78 0.78
CA GLN A 146 7.67 -1.73 1.68
C GLN A 146 8.44 -1.84 3.00
N ARG A 147 9.22 -0.79 3.31
CA ARG A 147 10.08 -0.79 4.50
C ARG A 147 9.29 -0.80 5.81
N SER A 148 8.09 -0.20 5.79
CA SER A 148 7.21 -0.08 6.96
C SER A 148 5.76 0.08 6.52
N ALA A 149 4.83 -0.65 7.12
CA ALA A 149 3.41 -0.60 6.82
C ALA A 149 2.55 -0.61 8.08
N ASP A 150 1.66 0.37 8.20
CA ASP A 150 0.52 0.30 9.12
C ASP A 150 -0.51 -0.66 8.53
N ALA A 151 -0.72 -1.79 9.18
CA ALA A 151 -1.53 -2.87 8.65
C ALA A 151 -3.03 -2.51 8.56
N ASN A 152 -3.52 -1.60 9.40
CA ASN A 152 -4.92 -1.19 9.42
C ASN A 152 -5.26 -0.14 8.37
N LEU A 153 -4.41 0.87 8.22
CA LEU A 153 -4.72 2.06 7.43
C LEU A 153 -3.88 2.13 6.15
N GLY A 154 -2.56 2.03 6.30
CA GLY A 154 -1.63 2.20 5.19
C GLY A 154 -1.66 1.04 4.20
N LEU A 155 -1.62 -0.19 4.69
CA LEU A 155 -1.53 -1.39 3.85
C LEU A 155 -2.73 -1.53 2.90
N PRO A 156 -4.00 -1.43 3.34
CA PRO A 156 -5.14 -1.51 2.41
C PRO A 156 -5.12 -0.38 1.37
N ALA A 157 -4.72 0.82 1.75
CA ALA A 157 -4.62 1.94 0.83
C ALA A 157 -3.51 1.73 -0.21
N ASP A 158 -2.32 1.32 0.22
CA ASP A 158 -1.19 1.02 -0.67
C ASP A 158 -1.52 -0.15 -1.61
N LEU A 159 -2.17 -1.21 -1.10
CA LEU A 159 -2.61 -2.34 -1.92
C LEU A 159 -3.62 -1.90 -2.99
N TYR A 160 -4.59 -1.05 -2.62
CA TYR A 160 -5.58 -0.53 -3.57
C TYR A 160 -4.91 0.34 -4.64
N GLN A 161 -3.99 1.23 -4.27
CA GLN A 161 -3.27 2.05 -5.24
C GLN A 161 -2.43 1.22 -6.22
N VAL A 162 -1.74 0.18 -5.73
CA VAL A 162 -0.99 -0.74 -6.60
C VAL A 162 -1.94 -1.54 -7.50
N PHE A 163 -3.11 -1.93 -6.99
CA PHE A 163 -4.14 -2.56 -7.80
C PHE A 163 -4.65 -1.62 -8.90
N LEU A 164 -4.94 -0.35 -8.61
CA LEU A 164 -5.33 0.65 -9.62
C LEU A 164 -4.25 0.86 -10.70
N ILE A 165 -2.97 0.81 -10.31
CA ILE A 165 -1.86 0.86 -11.26
C ILE A 165 -1.92 -0.37 -12.20
N SER A 166 -2.22 -1.55 -11.67
CA SER A 166 -2.35 -2.76 -12.49
C SER A 166 -3.47 -2.67 -13.51
N GLU A 167 -4.58 -2.03 -13.18
CA GLU A 167 -5.72 -1.82 -14.09
C GLU A 167 -5.39 -0.87 -15.28
N LYS A 168 -4.33 -0.06 -15.16
CA LYS A 168 -3.80 0.75 -16.27
C LYS A 168 -2.88 -0.05 -17.22
N ILE A 169 -2.54 -1.28 -16.86
CA ILE A 169 -1.69 -2.20 -17.66
C ILE A 169 -2.61 -3.17 -18.42
N LYS A 170 -2.37 -3.31 -19.73
CA LYS A 170 -3.22 -4.14 -20.62
C LYS A 170 -3.00 -5.66 -20.45
N ILE A 171 -2.17 -6.07 -19.51
CA ILE A 171 -1.85 -7.46 -19.23
C ILE A 171 -2.61 -7.87 -17.97
N PRO A 172 -3.36 -8.99 -18.00
CA PRO A 172 -4.15 -9.43 -16.85
C PRO A 172 -3.29 -9.62 -15.60
N LEU A 173 -3.72 -9.04 -14.49
CA LEU A 173 -3.06 -9.20 -13.19
C LEU A 173 -3.24 -10.64 -12.69
N GLU A 174 -2.13 -11.31 -12.35
CA GLU A 174 -2.14 -12.59 -11.65
C GLU A 174 -2.09 -12.38 -10.14
N ASN A 175 -1.07 -11.68 -9.65
CA ASN A 175 -0.99 -11.34 -8.23
C ASN A 175 -0.21 -10.05 -7.96
N ILE A 176 -0.40 -9.53 -6.75
CA ILE A 176 0.45 -8.51 -6.12
C ILE A 176 1.06 -9.13 -4.87
N THR A 177 2.38 -9.05 -4.75
CA THR A 177 3.12 -9.54 -3.60
C THR A 177 3.84 -8.38 -2.92
N PHE A 178 3.51 -8.12 -1.66
CA PHE A 178 4.23 -7.20 -0.80
C PHE A 178 5.23 -7.94 0.07
N PHE A 179 6.43 -7.41 0.16
CA PHE A 179 7.44 -7.77 1.15
C PHE A 179 7.60 -6.59 2.11
N TYR A 180 7.36 -6.84 3.39
CA TYR A 180 7.42 -5.83 4.44
C TYR A 180 8.70 -5.99 5.24
N GLY A 181 9.48 -4.91 5.36
CA GLY A 181 10.58 -4.85 6.32
C GLY A 181 10.04 -4.85 7.75
N ASN A 182 8.96 -4.07 7.96
CA ASN A 182 8.19 -4.01 9.21
C ASN A 182 6.71 -3.84 8.84
N VAL A 183 5.83 -4.66 9.42
CA VAL A 183 4.37 -4.47 9.33
C VAL A 183 3.82 -4.45 10.74
N HIS A 184 2.96 -3.46 11.03
CA HIS A 184 2.56 -3.19 12.40
C HIS A 184 1.13 -2.68 12.54
N ILE A 185 0.60 -2.81 13.75
CA ILE A 185 -0.66 -2.24 14.19
C ILE A 185 -0.35 -1.28 15.34
N TYR A 186 -0.77 -0.03 15.24
CA TYR A 186 -0.67 0.92 16.34
C TYR A 186 -1.64 0.56 17.47
N TRP A 187 -1.24 0.77 18.71
CA TRP A 187 -2.06 0.45 19.89
C TRP A 187 -3.43 1.13 19.85
N ASN A 188 -3.50 2.32 19.30
CA ASN A 188 -4.78 3.03 19.14
C ASN A 188 -5.78 2.29 18.23
N ASN A 189 -5.28 1.38 17.37
CA ASN A 189 -6.07 0.63 16.41
C ASN A 189 -6.31 -0.83 16.82
N LEU A 190 -5.80 -1.29 17.98
CA LEU A 190 -5.95 -2.69 18.40
C LEU A 190 -7.42 -3.11 18.52
N PHE A 191 -8.22 -2.32 19.22
CA PHE A 191 -9.65 -2.59 19.38
C PHE A 191 -10.38 -2.64 18.03
N GLN A 192 -10.02 -1.76 17.10
CA GLN A 192 -10.57 -1.79 15.76
C GLN A 192 -10.17 -3.07 15.01
N THR A 193 -8.92 -3.51 15.17
CA THR A 193 -8.43 -4.74 14.55
C THR A 193 -9.16 -5.96 15.08
N GLU A 194 -9.36 -6.07 16.40
CA GLU A 194 -10.14 -7.14 17.02
C GLU A 194 -11.55 -7.21 16.43
N ASN A 195 -12.26 -6.08 16.35
CA ASN A 195 -13.59 -6.02 15.76
C ASN A 195 -13.59 -6.46 14.29
N MET A 196 -12.58 -6.06 13.52
CA MET A 196 -12.43 -6.49 12.12
C MET A 196 -12.25 -8.01 12.00
N LEU A 197 -11.46 -8.61 12.88
CA LEU A 197 -11.22 -10.05 12.94
C LEU A 197 -12.47 -10.82 13.37
N ASP A 198 -13.30 -10.25 14.24
CA ASP A 198 -14.59 -10.79 14.66
C ASP A 198 -15.70 -10.66 13.60
N GLY A 199 -15.40 -9.99 12.48
CA GLY A 199 -16.31 -9.85 11.35
C GLY A 199 -17.13 -8.56 11.33
N ASP A 200 -16.93 -7.68 12.29
CA ASP A 200 -17.43 -6.31 12.24
C ASP A 200 -16.60 -5.50 11.24
N LEU A 201 -17.06 -5.52 10.01
CA LEU A 201 -16.40 -4.82 8.90
C LEU A 201 -16.50 -3.31 9.09
N TYR A 202 -15.53 -2.78 9.78
CA TYR A 202 -15.44 -1.36 10.07
C TYR A 202 -15.25 -0.54 8.77
N ARG A 203 -15.97 0.57 8.71
CA ARG A 203 -15.62 1.66 7.81
C ARG A 203 -14.23 2.15 8.20
N PHE A 204 -13.39 2.36 7.21
CA PHE A 204 -12.15 3.11 7.36
C PHE A 204 -12.50 4.51 7.90
N THR A 205 -12.55 4.64 9.20
CA THR A 205 -12.72 5.92 9.87
C THR A 205 -11.39 6.26 10.50
N LEU A 206 -10.74 7.27 9.94
CA LEU A 206 -9.71 7.99 10.68
C LEU A 206 -10.39 8.57 11.92
N ASN A 207 -10.21 7.92 13.06
CA ASN A 207 -10.45 8.57 14.34
C ASN A 207 -9.32 9.59 14.50
N VAL A 208 -9.62 10.83 14.12
CA VAL A 208 -8.79 12.01 14.36
C VAL A 208 -8.89 12.36 15.84
#